data_74c5996e0bf23fda56140ded48b3e3b2
#
_entry.id   74c5996e0bf23fda56140ded48b3e3b2
#
_cell.length_a   1.000
_cell.length_b   1.000
_cell.length_c   1.000
_cell.angle_alpha   90.00
_cell.angle_beta   90.00
_cell.angle_gamma   90.00
#
_symmetry.space_group_name_H-M   'P 1'
#
loop_
_entity.id
_entity.type
_entity.pdbx_description
1 polymer ?
#
loop_
_entity_poly.entity_id
_entity_poly.type
_entity_poly.pdbx_seq_one_letter_code
_entity_poly.pdbx_strand_id
1 'polypeptide(L)'
;MNKNFIPNYLTLCNIFCGFLSILVTVHGYYVWGTVFILLAMLADRYDGIVARKLGVVSDIGHDLDSLCDVVSFGVAPAILIFEKFVSIDKPTSTLIVIVAILSAIYACCGAYRLARFNVTKMKNGYYQGVPITTCGSVLAIISLFNLPSIINLLLLIICSYLM
;
A
#
# COMPACT_ATOMS: atom_id res chain seq x y z
N MET A 1 26.01 -19.13 0.56
CA MET A 1 24.76 -18.41 0.24
C MET A 1 24.75 -17.11 1.06
N ASN A 2 24.76 -15.95 0.41
CA ASN A 2 24.76 -14.66 1.11
C ASN A 2 23.46 -14.55 1.96
N LYS A 3 23.61 -14.43 3.27
CA LYS A 3 22.47 -14.35 4.21
C LYS A 3 21.51 -13.19 3.91
N ASN A 4 21.96 -12.18 3.16
CA ASN A 4 21.16 -11.02 2.71
C ASN A 4 20.11 -11.38 1.65
N PHE A 5 20.17 -12.56 1.04
CA PHE A 5 19.28 -12.95 -0.05
C PHE A 5 17.86 -13.24 0.44
N ILE A 6 17.73 -13.78 1.67
CA ILE A 6 16.42 -14.22 2.19
C ILE A 6 15.47 -13.03 2.48
N PRO A 7 15.87 -11.95 3.19
CA PRO A 7 15.01 -10.79 3.38
C PRO A 7 14.61 -10.14 2.05
N ASN A 8 15.58 -9.89 1.17
CA ASN A 8 15.32 -9.26 -0.12
C ASN A 8 14.33 -10.06 -0.99
N TYR A 9 14.34 -11.41 -0.88
CA TYR A 9 13.37 -12.25 -1.58
C TYR A 9 11.95 -12.06 -1.04
N LEU A 10 11.78 -11.92 0.28
CA LEU A 10 10.48 -11.65 0.89
C LEU A 10 9.97 -10.25 0.51
N THR A 11 10.85 -9.26 0.47
CA THR A 11 10.52 -7.92 -0.02
C THR A 11 10.07 -7.95 -1.49
N LEU A 12 10.73 -8.76 -2.33
CA LEU A 12 10.28 -8.96 -3.72
C LEU A 12 8.94 -9.71 -3.79
N CYS A 13 8.63 -10.61 -2.86
CA CYS A 13 7.30 -11.20 -2.76
C CYS A 13 6.22 -10.18 -2.38
N ASN A 14 6.55 -9.17 -1.55
CA ASN A 14 5.64 -8.07 -1.24
C ASN A 14 5.20 -7.35 -2.53
N ILE A 15 6.15 -6.83 -3.33
CA ILE A 15 5.81 -6.11 -4.57
C ILE A 15 5.13 -7.02 -5.60
N PHE A 16 5.52 -8.30 -5.68
CA PHE A 16 4.86 -9.27 -6.56
C PHE A 16 3.37 -9.44 -6.22
N CYS A 17 3.04 -9.59 -4.93
CA CYS A 17 1.65 -9.63 -4.48
C CYS A 17 0.93 -8.30 -4.75
N GLY A 18 1.57 -7.15 -4.48
CA GLY A 18 1.01 -5.84 -4.77
C GLY A 18 0.67 -5.67 -6.25
N PHE A 19 1.56 -6.09 -7.14
CA PHE A 19 1.33 -6.05 -8.58
C PHE A 19 0.22 -6.99 -9.02
N LEU A 20 0.16 -8.22 -8.50
CA LEU A 20 -0.95 -9.14 -8.76
C LEU A 20 -2.28 -8.57 -8.30
N SER A 21 -2.31 -7.88 -7.14
CA SER A 21 -3.50 -7.19 -6.68
C SER A 21 -4.03 -6.20 -7.71
N ILE A 22 -3.14 -5.39 -8.31
CA ILE A 22 -3.52 -4.42 -9.34
C ILE A 22 -4.12 -5.14 -10.55
N LEU A 23 -3.47 -6.18 -11.05
CA LEU A 23 -3.93 -6.92 -12.22
C LEU A 23 -5.32 -7.52 -12.02
N VAL A 24 -5.56 -8.21 -10.90
CA VAL A 24 -6.86 -8.84 -10.65
C VAL A 24 -7.96 -7.80 -10.36
N THR A 25 -7.60 -6.67 -9.74
CA THR A 25 -8.52 -5.56 -9.47
C THR A 25 -9.05 -4.93 -10.77
N VAL A 26 -8.17 -4.64 -11.73
CA VAL A 26 -8.55 -4.07 -13.03
C VAL A 26 -9.48 -5.03 -13.81
N HIS A 27 -9.40 -6.33 -13.57
CA HIS A 27 -10.31 -7.31 -14.14
C HIS A 27 -11.61 -7.51 -13.32
N GLY A 28 -11.84 -6.69 -12.29
CA GLY A 28 -13.07 -6.72 -11.47
C GLY A 28 -13.05 -7.73 -10.32
N TYR A 29 -11.94 -8.43 -10.08
CA TYR A 29 -11.82 -9.40 -8.99
C TYR A 29 -11.39 -8.73 -7.67
N TYR A 30 -12.21 -7.83 -7.12
CA TYR A 30 -11.88 -6.98 -5.96
C TYR A 30 -11.51 -7.76 -4.70
N VAL A 31 -12.18 -8.91 -4.45
CA VAL A 31 -11.86 -9.78 -3.31
C VAL A 31 -10.44 -10.31 -3.41
N TRP A 32 -10.05 -10.81 -4.59
CA TRP A 32 -8.68 -11.27 -4.83
C TRP A 32 -7.66 -10.14 -4.76
N GLY A 33 -8.02 -8.95 -5.24
CA GLY A 33 -7.20 -7.74 -5.07
C GLY A 33 -6.88 -7.48 -3.61
N THR A 34 -7.90 -7.51 -2.74
CA THR A 34 -7.72 -7.35 -1.29
C THR A 34 -6.87 -8.48 -0.70
N VAL A 35 -7.12 -9.73 -1.06
CA VAL A 35 -6.33 -10.87 -0.56
C VAL A 35 -4.85 -10.70 -0.89
N PHE A 36 -4.51 -10.28 -2.10
CA PHE A 36 -3.11 -10.04 -2.48
C PHE A 36 -2.47 -8.87 -1.73
N ILE A 37 -3.21 -7.78 -1.42
CA ILE A 37 -2.69 -6.70 -0.55
C ILE A 37 -2.39 -7.24 0.86
N LEU A 38 -3.26 -8.08 1.42
CA LEU A 38 -3.04 -8.68 2.73
C LEU A 38 -1.86 -9.67 2.74
N LEU A 39 -1.65 -10.41 1.65
CA LEU A 39 -0.47 -11.27 1.49
C LEU A 39 0.80 -10.43 1.38
N ALA A 40 0.76 -9.29 0.66
CA ALA A 40 1.86 -8.34 0.60
C ALA A 40 2.22 -7.81 2.01
N MET A 41 1.21 -7.47 2.84
CA MET A 41 1.40 -7.04 4.23
C MET A 41 2.06 -8.13 5.09
N LEU A 42 1.70 -9.39 4.89
CA LEU A 42 2.36 -10.49 5.60
C LEU A 42 3.82 -10.63 5.15
N ALA A 43 4.10 -10.56 3.85
CA ALA A 43 5.46 -10.63 3.31
C ALA A 43 6.35 -9.51 3.87
N ASP A 44 5.86 -8.26 3.87
CA ASP A 44 6.49 -7.07 4.45
C ASP A 44 6.81 -7.27 5.95
N ARG A 45 5.85 -7.76 6.72
CA ARG A 45 6.07 -8.01 8.15
C ARG A 45 7.14 -9.07 8.39
N TYR A 46 7.16 -10.14 7.58
CA TYR A 46 8.09 -11.25 7.76
C TYR A 46 9.51 -10.89 7.31
N ASP A 47 9.71 -10.09 6.26
CA ASP A 47 11.06 -9.69 5.83
C ASP A 47 11.76 -8.86 6.88
N GLY A 48 11.07 -7.90 7.52
CA GLY A 48 11.62 -7.13 8.63
C GLY A 48 11.96 -7.98 9.87
N ILE A 49 11.17 -9.04 10.18
CA ILE A 49 11.47 -9.97 11.26
C ILE A 49 12.71 -10.80 10.92
N VAL A 50 12.78 -11.33 9.70
CA VAL A 50 13.89 -12.17 9.24
C VAL A 50 15.18 -11.38 9.15
N ALA A 51 15.15 -10.15 8.59
CA ALA A 51 16.32 -9.28 8.49
C ALA A 51 16.93 -8.99 9.87
N ARG A 52 16.08 -8.68 10.87
CA ARG A 52 16.52 -8.44 12.25
C ARG A 52 17.08 -9.70 12.92
N LYS A 53 16.45 -10.86 12.75
CA LYS A 53 16.92 -12.14 13.34
C LYS A 53 18.25 -12.60 12.74
N LEU A 54 18.48 -12.34 11.46
CA LEU A 54 19.72 -12.73 10.78
C LEU A 54 20.84 -11.68 10.95
N GLY A 55 20.55 -10.49 11.49
CA GLY A 55 21.50 -9.40 11.63
C GLY A 55 21.98 -8.84 10.28
N VAL A 56 21.17 -8.99 9.23
CA VAL A 56 21.49 -8.59 7.84
C VAL A 56 20.61 -7.41 7.41
N VAL A 57 20.84 -6.27 8.03
CA VAL A 57 20.19 -5.01 7.60
C VAL A 57 21.13 -4.32 6.62
N SER A 58 20.65 -4.07 5.39
CA SER A 58 21.40 -3.36 4.35
C SER A 58 20.62 -2.11 3.88
N ASP A 59 21.33 -1.06 3.49
CA ASP A 59 20.71 0.16 2.96
C ASP A 59 19.88 -0.15 1.69
N ILE A 60 20.40 -1.00 0.82
CA ILE A 60 19.68 -1.46 -0.39
C ILE A 60 18.39 -2.20 -0.02
N GLY A 61 18.40 -3.04 1.02
CA GLY A 61 17.21 -3.75 1.49
C GLY A 61 16.14 -2.77 1.99
N HIS A 62 16.54 -1.73 2.71
CA HIS A 62 15.63 -0.71 3.23
C HIS A 62 15.01 0.15 2.10
N ASP A 63 15.82 0.53 1.09
CA ASP A 63 15.30 1.28 -0.06
C ASP A 63 14.37 0.41 -0.91
N LEU A 64 14.72 -0.86 -1.12
CA LEU A 64 13.88 -1.83 -1.83
C LEU A 64 12.53 -2.02 -1.14
N ASP A 65 12.52 -2.20 0.18
CA ASP A 65 11.34 -2.30 1.02
C ASP A 65 10.42 -1.09 0.84
N SER A 66 10.98 0.11 0.93
CA SER A 66 10.24 1.35 0.73
C SER A 66 9.58 1.46 -0.65
N LEU A 67 10.28 1.03 -1.71
CA LEU A 67 9.74 1.02 -3.07
C LEU A 67 8.60 -0.01 -3.22
N CYS A 68 8.75 -1.18 -2.62
CA CYS A 68 7.72 -2.23 -2.62
C CYS A 68 6.46 -1.77 -1.88
N ASP A 69 6.63 -1.11 -0.74
CA ASP A 69 5.54 -0.59 0.08
C ASP A 69 4.70 0.46 -0.65
N VAL A 70 5.34 1.37 -1.40
CA VAL A 70 4.61 2.36 -2.21
C VAL A 70 3.70 1.67 -3.21
N VAL A 71 4.15 0.59 -3.86
CA VAL A 71 3.33 -0.13 -4.83
C VAL A 71 2.21 -0.91 -4.14
N SER A 72 2.54 -1.68 -3.11
CA SER A 72 1.60 -2.63 -2.49
C SER A 72 0.58 -1.97 -1.58
N PHE A 73 0.94 -0.86 -0.91
CA PHE A 73 0.09 -0.17 0.08
C PHE A 73 -0.27 1.27 -0.30
N GLY A 74 0.40 1.83 -1.32
CA GLY A 74 0.04 3.11 -1.92
C GLY A 74 -0.81 2.91 -3.17
N VAL A 75 -0.22 2.33 -4.21
CA VAL A 75 -0.83 2.26 -5.55
C VAL A 75 -1.94 1.20 -5.59
N ALA A 76 -1.70 -0.03 -5.10
CA ALA A 76 -2.67 -1.12 -5.21
C ALA A 76 -4.00 -0.82 -4.51
N PRO A 77 -4.06 -0.36 -3.23
CA PRO A 77 -5.34 -0.01 -2.61
C PRO A 77 -5.99 1.24 -3.22
N ALA A 78 -5.22 2.20 -3.74
CA ALA A 78 -5.77 3.34 -4.47
C ALA A 78 -6.53 2.91 -5.73
N ILE A 79 -5.95 2.00 -6.52
CA ILE A 79 -6.58 1.41 -7.70
C ILE A 79 -7.80 0.56 -7.29
N LEU A 80 -7.70 -0.20 -6.21
CA LEU A 80 -8.80 -1.02 -5.71
C LEU A 80 -10.05 -0.18 -5.38
N ILE A 81 -9.88 0.94 -4.68
CA ILE A 81 -10.97 1.86 -4.36
C ILE A 81 -11.51 2.54 -5.60
N PHE A 82 -10.63 2.99 -6.49
CA PHE A 82 -11.00 3.63 -7.75
C PHE A 82 -11.83 2.71 -8.64
N GLU A 83 -11.34 1.52 -8.95
CA GLU A 83 -12.03 0.55 -9.82
C GLU A 83 -13.36 0.11 -9.24
N LYS A 84 -13.42 -0.10 -7.92
CA LYS A 84 -14.67 -0.44 -7.25
C LYS A 84 -15.69 0.69 -7.35
N PHE A 85 -15.28 1.95 -7.18
CA PHE A 85 -16.15 3.12 -7.37
C PHE A 85 -16.68 3.20 -8.79
N VAL A 86 -15.82 3.10 -9.79
CA VAL A 86 -16.21 3.17 -11.21
C VAL A 86 -17.18 2.07 -11.59
N SER A 87 -16.94 0.85 -11.10
CA SER A 87 -17.75 -0.31 -11.45
C SER A 87 -19.14 -0.32 -10.80
N ILE A 88 -19.25 0.12 -9.53
CA ILE A 88 -20.51 0.06 -8.76
C ILE A 88 -21.38 1.27 -9.08
N ASP A 89 -20.84 2.47 -9.00
CA ASP A 89 -21.62 3.70 -9.07
C ASP A 89 -21.83 4.21 -10.51
N LYS A 90 -21.08 3.68 -11.50
CA LYS A 90 -21.11 4.10 -12.90
C LYS A 90 -21.14 5.62 -13.04
N PRO A 91 -20.15 6.33 -12.46
CA PRO A 91 -20.18 7.77 -12.32
C PRO A 91 -20.03 8.47 -13.67
N THR A 92 -20.36 9.77 -13.70
CA THR A 92 -20.10 10.65 -14.85
C THR A 92 -18.59 10.76 -15.10
N SER A 93 -18.18 10.99 -16.35
CA SER A 93 -16.77 11.13 -16.74
C SER A 93 -16.00 12.13 -15.87
N THR A 94 -16.62 13.23 -15.46
CA THR A 94 -16.01 14.22 -14.55
C THR A 94 -15.70 13.65 -13.18
N LEU A 95 -16.61 12.85 -12.61
CA LEU A 95 -16.39 12.19 -11.30
C LEU A 95 -15.29 11.14 -11.37
N ILE A 96 -15.16 10.42 -12.48
CA ILE A 96 -14.05 9.47 -12.70
C ILE A 96 -12.72 10.19 -12.60
N VAL A 97 -12.56 11.34 -13.26
CA VAL A 97 -11.32 12.12 -13.22
C VAL A 97 -11.03 12.63 -11.81
N ILE A 98 -12.04 13.12 -11.08
CA ILE A 98 -11.86 13.60 -9.72
C ILE A 98 -11.38 12.47 -8.80
N VAL A 99 -12.01 11.30 -8.85
CA VAL A 99 -11.62 10.16 -8.01
C VAL A 99 -10.26 9.61 -8.41
N ALA A 100 -9.91 9.61 -9.70
CA ALA A 100 -8.56 9.25 -10.15
C ALA A 100 -7.49 10.19 -9.56
N ILE A 101 -7.74 11.50 -9.55
CA ILE A 101 -6.84 12.48 -8.93
C ILE A 101 -6.72 12.25 -7.42
N LEU A 102 -7.81 12.00 -6.71
CA LEU A 102 -7.79 11.70 -5.27
C LEU A 102 -7.00 10.42 -4.97
N SER A 103 -7.17 9.38 -5.78
CA SER A 103 -6.41 8.13 -5.66
C SER A 103 -4.91 8.35 -5.91
N ALA A 104 -4.56 9.18 -6.88
CA ALA A 104 -3.16 9.54 -7.15
C ALA A 104 -2.56 10.36 -5.99
N ILE A 105 -3.32 11.31 -5.41
CA ILE A 105 -2.88 12.09 -4.24
C ILE A 105 -2.60 11.17 -3.05
N TYR A 106 -3.43 10.17 -2.80
CA TYR A 106 -3.19 9.19 -1.74
C TYR A 106 -1.84 8.47 -1.92
N ALA A 107 -1.58 7.96 -3.13
CA ALA A 107 -0.33 7.27 -3.42
C ALA A 107 0.89 8.21 -3.28
N CYS A 108 0.77 9.46 -3.72
CA CYS A 108 1.82 10.48 -3.57
C CYS A 108 2.08 10.85 -2.11
N CYS A 109 1.04 11.02 -1.29
CA CYS A 109 1.17 11.28 0.15
C CYS A 109 1.88 10.13 0.86
N GLY A 110 1.51 8.88 0.53
CA GLY A 110 2.18 7.70 1.07
C GLY A 110 3.66 7.61 0.69
N ALA A 111 3.98 7.85 -0.57
CA ALA A 111 5.37 7.87 -1.05
C ALA A 111 6.19 8.99 -0.39
N TYR A 112 5.64 10.21 -0.31
CA TYR A 112 6.30 11.35 0.34
C TYR A 112 6.58 11.08 1.82
N ARG A 113 5.58 10.54 2.55
CA ARG A 113 5.73 10.18 3.95
C ARG A 113 6.85 9.16 4.14
N LEU A 114 6.90 8.13 3.30
CA LEU A 114 7.91 7.08 3.41
C LEU A 114 9.32 7.63 3.13
N ALA A 115 9.47 8.46 2.10
CA ALA A 115 10.72 9.17 1.81
C ALA A 115 11.18 10.07 2.97
N ARG A 116 10.23 10.81 3.58
CA ARG A 116 10.52 11.65 4.76
C ARG A 116 10.96 10.81 5.95
N PHE A 117 10.33 9.66 6.19
CA PHE A 117 10.70 8.75 7.27
C PHE A 117 12.12 8.21 7.09
N ASN A 118 12.50 7.82 5.87
CA ASN A 118 13.83 7.30 5.55
C ASN A 118 14.94 8.34 5.81
N VAL A 119 14.69 9.61 5.51
CA VAL A 119 15.67 10.70 5.70
C VAL A 119 15.76 11.14 7.15
N THR A 120 14.63 11.20 7.89
CA THR A 120 14.58 11.87 9.20
C THR A 120 14.98 10.94 10.35
N LYS A 121 15.19 9.63 10.10
CA LYS A 121 15.52 8.59 11.10
C LYS A 121 15.24 9.08 12.52
N MET A 122 14.04 8.79 13.04
CA MET A 122 13.59 9.00 14.42
C MET A 122 14.31 10.13 15.19
N LYS A 123 13.94 11.36 14.99
CA LYS A 123 14.23 12.42 15.99
C LYS A 123 13.20 12.23 17.11
N ASN A 124 13.69 11.90 18.31
CA ASN A 124 12.93 11.84 19.58
C ASN A 124 11.92 10.68 19.76
N GLY A 125 12.05 9.54 19.07
CA GLY A 125 11.24 8.34 19.40
C GLY A 125 9.75 8.39 19.06
N TYR A 126 9.27 9.44 18.39
CA TYR A 126 7.87 9.56 17.98
C TYR A 126 7.71 9.30 16.48
N TYR A 127 6.73 8.44 16.12
CA TYR A 127 6.30 8.24 14.74
C TYR A 127 5.54 9.49 14.26
N GLN A 128 5.96 10.07 13.14
CA GLN A 128 5.20 11.14 12.49
C GLN A 128 4.27 10.55 11.43
N GLY A 129 2.98 10.54 11.71
CA GLY A 129 1.92 10.04 10.81
C GLY A 129 1.69 8.52 10.87
N VAL A 130 0.61 8.07 10.25
CA VAL A 130 0.22 6.66 10.19
C VAL A 130 1.01 5.92 9.11
N PRO A 131 1.52 4.68 9.35
CA PRO A 131 2.23 3.90 8.33
C PRO A 131 1.40 3.67 7.07
N ILE A 132 2.04 3.75 5.89
CA ILE A 132 1.38 3.48 4.59
C ILE A 132 0.83 2.05 4.55
N THR A 133 1.55 1.08 5.13
CA THR A 133 1.14 -0.31 5.25
C THR A 133 -0.17 -0.46 6.01
N THR A 134 -0.35 0.30 7.11
CA THR A 134 -1.58 0.31 7.89
C THR A 134 -2.74 0.93 7.11
N CYS A 135 -2.54 2.10 6.49
CA CYS A 135 -3.57 2.76 5.70
C CYS A 135 -3.99 1.89 4.50
N GLY A 136 -3.04 1.34 3.76
CA GLY A 136 -3.32 0.48 2.61
C GLY A 136 -4.08 -0.80 2.98
N SER A 137 -3.69 -1.47 4.08
CA SER A 137 -4.38 -2.67 4.55
C SER A 137 -5.78 -2.38 5.09
N VAL A 138 -5.98 -1.27 5.80
CA VAL A 138 -7.31 -0.84 6.29
C VAL A 138 -8.23 -0.55 5.11
N LEU A 139 -7.78 0.21 4.10
CA LEU A 139 -8.55 0.48 2.89
C LEU A 139 -8.91 -0.82 2.15
N ALA A 140 -7.97 -1.75 2.02
CA ALA A 140 -8.21 -3.04 1.40
C ALA A 140 -9.26 -3.87 2.17
N ILE A 141 -9.17 -3.96 3.49
CA ILE A 141 -10.13 -4.69 4.33
C ILE A 141 -11.53 -4.05 4.23
N ILE A 142 -11.60 -2.73 4.35
CA ILE A 142 -12.89 -2.00 4.28
C ILE A 142 -13.52 -2.17 2.90
N SER A 143 -12.73 -2.27 1.84
CA SER A 143 -13.24 -2.54 0.50
C SER A 143 -13.99 -3.86 0.37
N LEU A 144 -13.76 -4.87 1.25
CA LEU A 144 -14.51 -6.12 1.24
C LEU A 144 -15.97 -5.95 1.69
N PHE A 145 -16.23 -4.94 2.52
CA PHE A 145 -17.59 -4.64 2.93
C PHE A 145 -18.30 -3.89 1.80
N ASN A 146 -19.57 -4.23 1.57
CA ASN A 146 -20.42 -3.55 0.58
C ASN A 146 -20.91 -2.20 1.12
N LEU A 147 -19.97 -1.36 1.56
CA LEU A 147 -20.27 -0.01 2.03
C LEU A 147 -20.51 0.92 0.83
N PRO A 148 -21.31 1.98 1.00
CA PRO A 148 -21.44 3.03 -0.01
C PRO A 148 -20.05 3.54 -0.43
N SER A 149 -19.85 3.71 -1.73
CA SER A 149 -18.53 4.09 -2.28
C SER A 149 -18.01 5.41 -1.73
N ILE A 150 -18.93 6.31 -1.34
CA ILE A 150 -18.57 7.57 -0.69
C ILE A 150 -17.79 7.38 0.62
N ILE A 151 -18.08 6.31 1.39
CA ILE A 151 -17.35 5.99 2.62
C ILE A 151 -15.91 5.59 2.30
N ASN A 152 -15.72 4.77 1.27
CA ASN A 152 -14.39 4.37 0.80
C ASN A 152 -13.56 5.57 0.33
N LEU A 153 -14.19 6.53 -0.37
CA LEU A 153 -13.53 7.77 -0.81
C LEU A 153 -13.19 8.68 0.38
N LEU A 154 -14.09 8.84 1.35
CA LEU A 154 -13.81 9.59 2.57
C LEU A 154 -12.64 8.99 3.35
N LEU A 155 -12.59 7.67 3.50
CA LEU A 155 -11.48 6.98 4.16
C LEU A 155 -10.16 7.18 3.41
N LEU A 156 -10.18 7.16 2.08
CA LEU A 156 -9.00 7.43 1.26
C LEU A 156 -8.47 8.85 1.51
N ILE A 157 -9.37 9.86 1.59
CA ILE A 157 -9.00 11.25 1.91
C ILE A 157 -8.45 11.35 3.33
N ILE A 158 -9.10 10.72 4.32
CA ILE A 158 -8.65 10.70 5.71
C ILE A 158 -7.26 10.06 5.81
N CYS A 159 -7.04 8.92 5.16
CA CYS A 159 -5.74 8.26 5.13
C CYS A 159 -4.66 9.14 4.49
N SER A 160 -4.99 9.87 3.40
CA SER A 160 -4.06 10.81 2.77
C SER A 160 -3.65 11.95 3.71
N TYR A 161 -4.57 12.43 4.54
CA TYR A 161 -4.29 13.49 5.52
C TYR A 161 -3.48 12.99 6.73
N LEU A 162 -3.71 11.75 7.16
CA LEU A 162 -3.03 11.14 8.32
C LEU A 162 -1.59 10.69 8.00
N MET A 163 -1.24 10.53 6.74
CA MET A 163 0.11 10.19 6.27
C MET A 163 1.04 11.41 6.30
#